data_a9f3552658711afba30583f83ec44fef
#
_entry.id   a9f3552658711afba30583f83ec44fef
#
_cell.length_a   1.000
_cell.length_b   1.000
_cell.length_c   1.000
_cell.angle_alpha   90.00
_cell.angle_beta   90.00
_cell.angle_gamma   90.00
#
_symmetry.space_group_name_H-M   'P 1'
#
loop_
_entity.id
_entity.type
_entity.pdbx_description
1 polymer ?
#
loop_
_entity_poly.entity_id
_entity_poly.type
_entity_poly.pdbx_seq_one_letter_code
_entity_poly.pdbx_strand_id
1 'polypeptide(L)'
;GIGIAGGEHDAAELALQDWMGSAGFDREVQDYWPRQWARAYVEFAAGDKRQYLHDLGLRFVPVVGWAERGGGFADGHGNSVPRFHLTWGTGPEVVRIFAEPVLEAEKRGLVEFRFRHRVDELIVSGDAAVGVRGAVLAPCDDLDRGRASNRDVVGDFEVRAGAVIVTTGGIGHNHELIRENWPTERLGKAPEHMISGVPAHVDGRMLGIAEDAGASLVNRDRMWHYTEGIHNWDPIWPDHAIRIIPGPSSLWLDAEGNRLTAPNFPGFDTNSTMREILKTGHDYSWFVLTRSIVEKEFMLSGSEQNPDVTSKDLKILARSRVSKGAPGPVDAFTRHGVDFVVADDLPALVAGMNKIARGPALDLAHIERVISARDAQIDNKFSKDAQIMAMTNARQYLGDKVVRVAKPHKLLDPAHGPLIAVRLNILTRKTLGGLETDLDAAVMRPDGSRFDGLYAAGEVAGFGGGGVHGYNALEGTFLGGCIFSGRAAGRAVARG
;
A
#
# COMPACT_ATOMS: atom_id res chain seq x y z
N GLY A 1 2.31 -1.92 -8.72
CA GLY A 1 3.66 -2.33 -9.16
C GLY A 1 4.14 -3.59 -8.48
N ILE A 2 5.14 -4.20 -9.01
CA ILE A 2 5.74 -5.44 -8.51
C ILE A 2 7.25 -5.23 -8.38
N GLY A 3 7.84 -5.55 -7.22
CA GLY A 3 9.28 -5.54 -7.00
C GLY A 3 9.93 -6.75 -7.68
N ILE A 4 10.99 -6.51 -8.47
CA ILE A 4 11.82 -7.54 -9.10
C ILE A 4 13.27 -7.17 -8.81
N ALA A 5 14.05 -8.13 -8.34
CA ALA A 5 15.49 -8.01 -8.14
C ALA A 5 16.27 -8.54 -9.35
N GLY A 6 17.56 -8.16 -9.48
CA GLY A 6 18.45 -8.66 -10.53
C GLY A 6 18.64 -7.74 -11.74
N GLY A 7 18.52 -6.42 -11.56
CA GLY A 7 18.96 -5.42 -12.57
C GLY A 7 20.48 -5.27 -12.64
N GLU A 8 20.97 -4.40 -13.53
CA GLU A 8 22.42 -4.18 -13.80
C GLU A 8 23.25 -3.84 -12.54
N HIS A 9 22.62 -3.17 -11.55
CA HIS A 9 23.24 -2.78 -10.28
C HIS A 9 22.65 -3.50 -9.07
N ASP A 10 21.96 -4.61 -9.28
CA ASP A 10 21.26 -5.37 -8.25
C ASP A 10 21.77 -6.80 -8.16
N ALA A 11 21.65 -7.40 -6.96
CA ALA A 11 21.99 -8.77 -6.68
C ALA A 11 21.02 -9.37 -5.66
N ALA A 12 20.86 -10.68 -5.65
CA ALA A 12 20.00 -11.36 -4.68
C ALA A 12 20.44 -11.10 -3.23
N GLU A 13 21.74 -11.08 -2.99
CA GLU A 13 22.34 -10.78 -1.68
C GLU A 13 22.03 -9.34 -1.24
N LEU A 14 22.09 -8.36 -2.12
CA LEU A 14 21.75 -6.97 -1.84
C LEU A 14 20.23 -6.86 -1.55
N ALA A 15 19.40 -7.55 -2.33
CA ALA A 15 17.96 -7.57 -2.12
C ALA A 15 17.58 -8.22 -0.77
N LEU A 16 18.28 -9.28 -0.37
CA LEU A 16 18.10 -9.92 0.93
C LEU A 16 18.56 -9.02 2.08
N GLN A 17 19.68 -8.32 1.93
CA GLN A 17 20.16 -7.35 2.90
C GLN A 17 19.13 -6.22 3.10
N ASP A 18 18.63 -5.64 2.01
CA ASP A 18 17.59 -4.60 2.05
C ASP A 18 16.32 -5.10 2.73
N TRP A 19 15.91 -6.36 2.45
CA TRP A 19 14.74 -6.95 3.07
C TRP A 19 14.91 -7.12 4.57
N MET A 20 15.98 -7.77 4.99
CA MET A 20 16.24 -8.05 6.42
C MET A 20 16.42 -6.76 7.22
N GLY A 21 17.14 -5.78 6.68
CA GLY A 21 17.31 -4.46 7.29
C GLY A 21 15.98 -3.70 7.41
N SER A 22 15.14 -3.75 6.38
CA SER A 22 13.81 -3.10 6.41
C SER A 22 12.83 -3.80 7.33
N ALA A 23 12.77 -5.13 7.30
CA ALA A 23 11.83 -5.91 8.10
C ALA A 23 12.07 -5.73 9.61
N GLY A 24 13.33 -5.66 10.05
CA GLY A 24 13.66 -5.43 11.45
C GLY A 24 13.12 -6.51 12.37
N PHE A 25 13.21 -7.79 11.96
CA PHE A 25 12.74 -8.93 12.74
C PHE A 25 13.39 -9.02 14.11
N ASP A 26 12.60 -8.99 15.19
CA ASP A 26 13.05 -8.94 16.58
C ASP A 26 12.38 -9.99 17.49
N ARG A 27 11.44 -10.80 16.97
CA ARG A 27 10.72 -11.85 17.71
C ARG A 27 11.23 -13.22 17.27
N GLU A 28 11.89 -13.93 18.17
CA GLU A 28 12.53 -15.21 17.83
C GLU A 28 11.50 -16.24 17.32
N VAL A 29 10.41 -16.43 18.05
CA VAL A 29 9.38 -17.42 17.73
C VAL A 29 8.47 -16.94 16.59
N GLN A 30 7.86 -15.76 16.73
CA GLN A 30 6.89 -15.26 15.75
C GLN A 30 7.51 -14.90 14.40
N ASP A 31 8.82 -14.61 14.36
CA ASP A 31 9.56 -14.30 13.14
C ASP A 31 10.30 -15.50 12.53
N TYR A 32 10.11 -16.70 13.09
CA TYR A 32 10.77 -17.89 12.54
C TYR A 32 10.36 -18.13 11.07
N TRP A 33 9.08 -18.35 10.81
CA TRP A 33 8.57 -18.53 9.46
C TRP A 33 8.68 -17.28 8.60
N PRO A 34 8.36 -16.06 9.06
CA PRO A 34 8.61 -14.82 8.33
C PRO A 34 10.02 -14.71 7.74
N ARG A 35 11.06 -15.05 8.50
CA ARG A 35 12.46 -15.04 8.02
C ARG A 35 12.71 -16.08 6.92
N GLN A 36 12.12 -17.27 7.01
CA GLN A 36 12.23 -18.28 5.97
C GLN A 36 11.53 -17.84 4.68
N TRP A 37 10.32 -17.30 4.81
CA TRP A 37 9.56 -16.74 3.68
C TRP A 37 10.27 -15.57 3.02
N ALA A 38 10.93 -14.70 3.77
CA ALA A 38 11.70 -13.58 3.22
C ALA A 38 12.84 -14.06 2.32
N ARG A 39 13.60 -15.06 2.76
CA ARG A 39 14.67 -15.69 1.96
C ARG A 39 14.11 -16.31 0.68
N ALA A 40 13.12 -17.19 0.82
CA ALA A 40 12.49 -17.86 -0.32
C ALA A 40 11.86 -16.86 -1.31
N TYR A 41 11.27 -15.78 -0.80
CA TYR A 41 10.71 -14.74 -1.65
C TYR A 41 11.78 -13.97 -2.43
N VAL A 42 12.90 -13.61 -1.80
CA VAL A 42 14.00 -12.93 -2.49
C VAL A 42 14.60 -13.82 -3.57
N GLU A 43 14.80 -15.11 -3.30
CA GLU A 43 15.24 -16.08 -4.31
C GLU A 43 14.27 -16.14 -5.50
N PHE A 44 12.97 -16.21 -5.25
CA PHE A 44 11.94 -16.14 -6.29
C PHE A 44 11.98 -14.80 -7.05
N ALA A 45 12.13 -13.68 -6.35
CA ALA A 45 12.10 -12.35 -6.96
C ALA A 45 13.34 -12.04 -7.80
N ALA A 46 14.50 -12.61 -7.46
CA ALA A 46 15.74 -12.51 -8.22
C ALA A 46 15.84 -13.57 -9.34
N GLY A 47 15.12 -14.69 -9.19
CA GLY A 47 15.13 -15.81 -10.13
C GLY A 47 13.88 -15.86 -11.03
N ASP A 48 13.00 -16.81 -10.76
CA ASP A 48 11.89 -17.19 -11.64
C ASP A 48 10.81 -16.15 -11.87
N LYS A 49 10.60 -15.22 -10.94
CA LYS A 49 9.41 -14.36 -10.87
C LYS A 49 9.14 -13.59 -12.15
N ARG A 50 10.18 -12.97 -12.72
CA ARG A 50 10.03 -12.16 -13.93
C ARG A 50 9.59 -13.02 -15.11
N GLN A 51 10.26 -14.16 -15.30
CA GLN A 51 9.96 -15.10 -16.39
C GLN A 51 8.57 -15.70 -16.21
N TYR A 52 8.24 -16.16 -15.00
CA TYR A 52 6.93 -16.69 -14.67
C TYR A 52 5.77 -15.72 -15.01
N LEU A 53 5.91 -14.46 -14.63
CA LEU A 53 4.89 -13.44 -14.95
C LEU A 53 4.84 -13.10 -16.44
N HIS A 54 6.01 -13.10 -17.10
CA HIS A 54 6.10 -12.88 -18.53
C HIS A 54 5.43 -13.99 -19.35
N ASP A 55 5.61 -15.24 -18.93
CA ASP A 55 5.00 -16.42 -19.57
C ASP A 55 3.48 -16.43 -19.42
N LEU A 56 2.96 -15.89 -18.30
CA LEU A 56 1.52 -15.64 -18.10
C LEU A 56 0.99 -14.44 -18.90
N GLY A 57 1.85 -13.74 -19.63
CA GLY A 57 1.46 -12.60 -20.46
C GLY A 57 1.62 -11.21 -19.82
N LEU A 58 2.05 -11.11 -18.54
CA LEU A 58 2.26 -9.81 -17.90
C LEU A 58 3.45 -9.07 -18.52
N ARG A 59 3.31 -7.76 -18.67
CA ARG A 59 4.37 -6.87 -19.16
C ARG A 59 4.55 -5.70 -18.19
N PHE A 60 5.71 -5.07 -18.23
CA PHE A 60 6.07 -3.94 -17.39
C PHE A 60 6.35 -2.69 -18.20
N VAL A 61 6.08 -1.53 -17.61
CA VAL A 61 6.56 -0.26 -18.13
C VAL A 61 8.09 -0.25 -18.07
N PRO A 62 8.80 0.23 -19.09
CA PRO A 62 10.26 0.10 -19.18
C PRO A 62 11.06 0.96 -18.18
N VAL A 63 10.39 1.73 -17.32
CA VAL A 63 11.04 2.55 -16.29
C VAL A 63 10.84 1.90 -14.93
N VAL A 64 11.94 1.55 -14.26
CA VAL A 64 11.95 1.06 -12.88
C VAL A 64 12.02 2.25 -11.94
N GLY A 65 11.19 2.26 -10.90
CA GLY A 65 11.08 3.37 -9.98
C GLY A 65 11.35 3.00 -8.53
N TRP A 66 11.25 4.03 -7.72
CA TRP A 66 11.15 3.96 -6.27
C TRP A 66 9.71 4.23 -5.86
N ALA A 67 9.19 3.51 -4.89
CA ALA A 67 7.93 3.87 -4.22
C ALA A 67 8.20 4.50 -2.85
N GLU A 68 9.16 3.95 -2.10
CA GLU A 68 9.72 4.54 -0.89
C GLU A 68 11.24 4.40 -0.91
N ARG A 69 11.94 5.41 -0.37
CA ARG A 69 13.41 5.47 -0.43
C ARG A 69 14.07 4.98 0.85
N GLY A 70 13.25 4.75 1.89
CA GLY A 70 13.74 4.32 3.18
C GLY A 70 14.16 5.46 4.10
N GLY A 71 14.71 5.08 5.24
CA GLY A 71 14.99 5.94 6.38
C GLY A 71 14.10 5.59 7.57
N GLY A 72 14.38 6.09 8.76
CA GLY A 72 13.53 5.94 9.91
C GLY A 72 13.89 4.80 10.85
N PHE A 73 13.05 3.77 11.01
CA PHE A 73 13.15 2.86 12.14
C PHE A 73 14.25 1.81 12.08
N ALA A 74 14.59 1.30 10.91
CA ALA A 74 15.53 0.19 10.77
C ALA A 74 16.81 0.65 10.06
N ASP A 75 17.94 0.14 10.52
CA ASP A 75 19.22 0.31 9.81
C ASP A 75 19.14 -0.37 8.45
N GLY A 76 19.59 0.36 7.41
CA GLY A 76 19.51 -0.13 6.04
C GLY A 76 18.09 -0.26 5.49
N HIS A 77 17.09 0.40 6.12
CA HIS A 77 15.72 0.41 5.64
C HIS A 77 15.60 1.00 4.22
N GLY A 78 14.77 0.34 3.40
CA GLY A 78 14.49 0.71 2.02
C GLY A 78 15.32 -0.05 0.99
N ASN A 79 14.97 0.12 -0.27
CA ASN A 79 15.70 -0.46 -1.38
C ASN A 79 16.97 0.33 -1.69
N SER A 80 18.12 -0.33 -1.76
CA SER A 80 19.38 0.27 -2.17
C SER A 80 19.39 0.68 -3.66
N VAL A 81 18.56 0.04 -4.47
CA VAL A 81 18.39 0.31 -5.90
C VAL A 81 16.91 0.32 -6.28
N PRO A 82 16.51 0.98 -7.40
CA PRO A 82 15.14 0.94 -7.87
C PRO A 82 14.69 -0.49 -8.22
N ARG A 83 13.59 -0.97 -7.61
CA ARG A 83 13.01 -2.30 -7.88
C ARG A 83 11.51 -2.27 -8.18
N PHE A 84 10.90 -1.10 -8.16
CA PHE A 84 9.46 -0.96 -8.34
C PHE A 84 9.08 -0.91 -9.83
N HIS A 85 8.56 -2.02 -10.35
CA HIS A 85 8.13 -2.15 -11.74
C HIS A 85 6.64 -1.89 -11.87
N LEU A 86 6.24 -0.87 -12.60
CA LEU A 86 4.85 -0.64 -12.96
C LEU A 86 4.38 -1.71 -13.95
N THR A 87 3.28 -2.37 -13.64
CA THR A 87 2.65 -3.35 -14.52
C THR A 87 1.90 -2.64 -15.65
N TRP A 88 2.15 -3.04 -16.89
CA TRP A 88 1.42 -2.57 -18.06
C TRP A 88 0.00 -3.12 -18.04
N GLY A 89 -1.00 -2.26 -17.95
CA GLY A 89 -2.40 -2.62 -17.67
C GLY A 89 -2.77 -2.59 -16.18
N THR A 90 -1.83 -2.19 -15.28
CA THR A 90 -2.02 -2.02 -13.83
C THR A 90 -2.68 -3.20 -13.11
N GLY A 91 -3.56 -2.96 -12.12
CA GLY A 91 -4.24 -4.01 -11.34
C GLY A 91 -5.11 -4.95 -12.17
N PRO A 92 -5.97 -4.46 -13.08
CA PRO A 92 -6.78 -5.31 -13.95
C PRO A 92 -5.97 -6.36 -14.73
N GLU A 93 -4.82 -5.97 -15.25
CA GLU A 93 -3.98 -6.92 -15.99
C GLU A 93 -3.34 -7.98 -15.09
N VAL A 94 -2.94 -7.60 -13.88
CA VAL A 94 -2.45 -8.57 -12.87
C VAL A 94 -3.54 -9.57 -12.52
N VAL A 95 -4.78 -9.14 -12.36
CA VAL A 95 -5.91 -10.05 -12.10
C VAL A 95 -6.21 -10.91 -13.31
N ARG A 96 -6.23 -10.33 -14.51
CA ARG A 96 -6.59 -11.04 -15.75
C ARG A 96 -5.75 -12.27 -16.00
N ILE A 97 -4.42 -12.18 -15.85
CA ILE A 97 -3.51 -13.30 -16.16
C ILE A 97 -3.72 -14.51 -15.25
N PHE A 98 -4.32 -14.34 -14.07
CA PHE A 98 -4.70 -15.43 -13.16
C PHE A 98 -6.17 -15.81 -13.30
N ALA A 99 -7.05 -14.84 -13.55
CA ALA A 99 -8.49 -15.09 -13.66
C ALA A 99 -8.87 -15.86 -14.94
N GLU A 100 -8.29 -15.52 -16.09
CA GLU A 100 -8.60 -16.19 -17.36
C GLU A 100 -8.41 -17.71 -17.31
N PRO A 101 -7.27 -18.26 -16.83
CA PRO A 101 -7.12 -19.70 -16.70
C PRO A 101 -8.15 -20.36 -15.78
N VAL A 102 -8.57 -19.67 -14.71
CA VAL A 102 -9.58 -20.17 -13.75
C VAL A 102 -10.97 -20.17 -14.39
N LEU A 103 -11.33 -19.13 -15.14
CA LEU A 103 -12.58 -19.06 -15.89
C LEU A 103 -12.64 -20.14 -16.99
N GLU A 104 -11.53 -20.46 -17.64
CA GLU A 104 -11.48 -21.59 -18.58
C GLU A 104 -11.61 -22.95 -17.85
N ALA A 105 -11.07 -23.06 -16.63
CA ALA A 105 -11.25 -24.26 -15.81
C ALA A 105 -12.71 -24.41 -15.34
N GLU A 106 -13.41 -23.31 -15.04
CA GLU A 106 -14.84 -23.32 -14.74
C GLU A 106 -15.66 -23.86 -15.90
N LYS A 107 -15.43 -23.39 -17.13
CA LYS A 107 -16.11 -23.92 -18.35
C LYS A 107 -15.92 -25.42 -18.54
N ARG A 108 -14.84 -25.95 -18.03
CA ARG A 108 -14.52 -27.39 -18.05
C ARG A 108 -15.07 -28.16 -16.86
N GLY A 109 -15.78 -27.50 -15.95
CA GLY A 109 -16.34 -28.07 -14.71
C GLY A 109 -15.31 -28.46 -13.67
N LEU A 110 -14.09 -27.87 -13.74
CA LEU A 110 -13.01 -28.09 -12.75
C LEU A 110 -13.04 -27.09 -11.61
N VAL A 111 -13.75 -25.97 -11.78
CA VAL A 111 -13.93 -24.90 -10.80
C VAL A 111 -15.40 -24.52 -10.75
N GLU A 112 -15.90 -24.21 -9.58
CA GLU A 112 -17.23 -23.64 -9.34
C GLU A 112 -17.07 -22.36 -8.54
N PHE A 113 -17.59 -21.22 -9.05
CA PHE A 113 -17.67 -19.97 -8.32
C PHE A 113 -18.97 -19.89 -7.54
N ARG A 114 -18.88 -19.66 -6.24
CA ARG A 114 -20.02 -19.44 -5.36
C ARG A 114 -19.99 -18.01 -4.82
N PHE A 115 -20.46 -17.06 -5.63
CA PHE A 115 -20.59 -15.67 -5.24
C PHE A 115 -21.65 -15.48 -4.16
N ARG A 116 -21.57 -14.42 -3.39
CA ARG A 116 -22.51 -14.10 -2.31
C ARG A 116 -22.58 -15.16 -1.21
N HIS A 117 -21.54 -15.97 -1.05
CA HIS A 117 -21.41 -16.94 0.03
C HIS A 117 -20.43 -16.39 1.07
N ARG A 118 -20.94 -16.01 2.24
CA ARG A 118 -20.15 -15.51 3.36
C ARG A 118 -19.78 -16.68 4.27
N VAL A 119 -18.48 -16.96 4.39
CA VAL A 119 -18.01 -17.97 5.34
C VAL A 119 -18.11 -17.42 6.76
N ASP A 120 -18.74 -18.17 7.63
CA ASP A 120 -18.93 -17.86 9.05
C ASP A 120 -18.24 -18.86 9.98
N GLU A 121 -17.83 -20.03 9.45
CA GLU A 121 -17.18 -21.08 10.25
C GLU A 121 -16.29 -21.99 9.39
N LEU A 122 -15.18 -22.44 9.99
CA LEU A 122 -14.33 -23.50 9.46
C LEU A 122 -14.80 -24.84 10.04
N ILE A 123 -15.08 -25.80 9.18
CA ILE A 123 -15.50 -27.15 9.62
C ILE A 123 -14.24 -27.94 9.94
N VAL A 124 -14.11 -28.36 11.20
CA VAL A 124 -13.00 -29.17 11.68
C VAL A 124 -13.51 -30.56 12.05
N SER A 125 -12.79 -31.62 11.67
CA SER A 125 -13.07 -33.00 12.02
C SER A 125 -11.78 -33.68 12.49
N GLY A 126 -11.74 -34.08 13.76
CA GLY A 126 -10.47 -34.43 14.41
C GLY A 126 -9.56 -33.19 14.43
N ASP A 127 -8.36 -33.33 13.91
CA ASP A 127 -7.37 -32.26 13.84
C ASP A 127 -7.27 -31.60 12.44
N ALA A 128 -8.19 -31.92 11.52
CA ALA A 128 -8.16 -31.45 10.14
C ALA A 128 -9.30 -30.49 9.79
N ALA A 129 -8.99 -29.46 9.00
CA ALA A 129 -9.98 -28.63 8.34
C ALA A 129 -10.56 -29.40 7.12
N VAL A 130 -11.87 -29.62 7.14
CA VAL A 130 -12.56 -30.46 6.14
C VAL A 130 -13.66 -29.70 5.38
N GLY A 131 -13.69 -28.39 5.51
CA GLY A 131 -14.65 -27.55 4.79
C GLY A 131 -14.97 -26.23 5.47
N VAL A 132 -15.97 -25.56 4.93
CA VAL A 132 -16.48 -24.27 5.44
C VAL A 132 -18.00 -24.26 5.40
N ARG A 133 -18.62 -23.47 6.28
CA ARG A 133 -20.05 -23.17 6.25
C ARG A 133 -20.31 -21.69 6.51
N GLY A 134 -21.51 -21.24 6.16
CA GLY A 134 -21.88 -19.85 6.34
C GLY A 134 -23.20 -19.50 5.70
N ALA A 135 -23.38 -18.21 5.44
CA ALA A 135 -24.62 -17.64 4.94
C ALA A 135 -24.57 -17.36 3.44
N VAL A 136 -25.67 -17.64 2.75
CA VAL A 136 -25.94 -17.15 1.39
C VAL A 136 -26.56 -15.76 1.50
N LEU A 137 -25.94 -14.78 0.83
CA LEU A 137 -26.42 -13.41 0.79
C LEU A 137 -27.30 -13.19 -0.44
N ALA A 138 -28.31 -12.33 -0.32
CA ALA A 138 -29.19 -11.97 -1.40
C ALA A 138 -28.41 -11.41 -2.60
N PRO A 139 -28.86 -11.62 -3.85
CA PRO A 139 -28.29 -10.99 -5.04
C PRO A 139 -28.19 -9.44 -4.90
N CYS A 140 -27.21 -8.85 -5.55
CA CYS A 140 -27.02 -7.40 -5.57
C CYS A 140 -26.47 -7.01 -6.95
N ASP A 141 -27.37 -6.97 -7.94
CA ASP A 141 -27.02 -6.79 -9.35
C ASP A 141 -26.93 -5.29 -9.74
N ASP A 142 -27.69 -4.43 -9.04
CA ASP A 142 -27.78 -2.98 -9.29
C ASP A 142 -26.96 -2.22 -8.24
N LEU A 143 -25.63 -2.25 -8.37
CA LEU A 143 -24.76 -1.53 -7.47
C LEU A 143 -24.23 -0.26 -8.11
N ASP A 144 -24.82 0.88 -7.81
CA ASP A 144 -24.27 2.17 -8.15
C ASP A 144 -22.90 2.38 -7.51
N ARG A 145 -22.07 3.12 -8.21
CA ARG A 145 -20.74 3.53 -7.74
C ARG A 145 -20.84 4.21 -6.37
N GLY A 146 -19.96 3.84 -5.44
CA GLY A 146 -19.94 4.37 -4.08
C GLY A 146 -21.00 3.81 -3.13
N ARG A 147 -21.86 2.91 -3.58
CA ARG A 147 -22.89 2.27 -2.73
C ARG A 147 -22.42 0.97 -2.08
N ALA A 148 -22.95 0.71 -0.89
CA ALA A 148 -22.78 -0.57 -0.22
C ALA A 148 -23.69 -1.63 -0.85
N SER A 149 -23.16 -2.83 -1.07
CA SER A 149 -24.01 -3.98 -1.43
C SER A 149 -24.88 -4.40 -0.25
N ASN A 150 -26.07 -4.93 -0.51
CA ASN A 150 -26.88 -5.53 0.55
C ASN A 150 -26.14 -6.71 1.20
N ARG A 151 -26.49 -7.02 2.44
CA ARG A 151 -25.91 -8.13 3.21
C ARG A 151 -27.01 -9.04 3.78
N ASP A 152 -28.21 -8.98 3.20
CA ASP A 152 -29.36 -9.76 3.65
C ASP A 152 -29.09 -11.26 3.48
N VAL A 153 -29.32 -12.01 4.54
CA VAL A 153 -29.16 -13.48 4.53
C VAL A 153 -30.41 -14.11 3.98
N VAL A 154 -30.27 -14.94 2.97
CA VAL A 154 -31.39 -15.64 2.29
C VAL A 154 -31.30 -17.16 2.41
N GLY A 155 -30.24 -17.69 2.99
CA GLY A 155 -30.02 -19.12 3.19
C GLY A 155 -28.67 -19.43 3.81
N ASP A 156 -28.42 -20.70 4.00
CA ASP A 156 -27.16 -21.24 4.52
C ASP A 156 -26.48 -22.11 3.48
N PHE A 157 -25.18 -22.34 3.65
CA PHE A 157 -24.42 -23.30 2.85
C PHE A 157 -23.41 -24.05 3.69
N GLU A 158 -23.06 -25.24 3.22
CA GLU A 158 -21.93 -26.01 3.71
C GLU A 158 -21.18 -26.58 2.48
N VAL A 159 -19.83 -26.49 2.50
CA VAL A 159 -18.97 -27.09 1.51
C VAL A 159 -17.91 -27.91 2.23
N ARG A 160 -17.81 -29.19 1.87
CA ARG A 160 -16.73 -30.06 2.33
C ARG A 160 -15.67 -30.23 1.28
N ALA A 161 -14.41 -30.28 1.71
CA ALA A 161 -13.26 -30.38 0.82
C ALA A 161 -12.10 -31.11 1.51
N GLY A 162 -11.19 -31.66 0.73
CA GLY A 162 -9.94 -32.25 1.23
C GLY A 162 -8.94 -31.22 1.72
N ALA A 163 -9.07 -29.96 1.26
CA ALA A 163 -8.26 -28.84 1.73
C ALA A 163 -9.03 -27.52 1.62
N VAL A 164 -8.72 -26.56 2.50
CA VAL A 164 -9.23 -25.18 2.50
C VAL A 164 -8.05 -24.24 2.35
N ILE A 165 -8.07 -23.38 1.33
CA ILE A 165 -7.08 -22.31 1.15
C ILE A 165 -7.73 -20.97 1.46
N VAL A 166 -7.28 -20.31 2.52
CA VAL A 166 -7.78 -18.99 2.95
C VAL A 166 -7.02 -17.89 2.22
N THR A 167 -7.77 -16.97 1.55
CA THR A 167 -7.19 -15.83 0.80
C THR A 167 -7.99 -14.54 1.01
N THR A 168 -8.52 -14.32 2.20
CA THR A 168 -9.55 -13.33 2.52
C THR A 168 -9.03 -11.91 2.81
N GLY A 169 -7.73 -11.68 2.69
CA GLY A 169 -7.12 -10.38 3.03
C GLY A 169 -6.93 -10.16 4.53
N GLY A 170 -6.65 -8.92 4.91
CA GLY A 170 -6.36 -8.53 6.29
C GLY A 170 -7.49 -7.79 6.99
N ILE A 171 -7.14 -6.80 7.85
CA ILE A 171 -8.07 -6.04 8.70
C ILE A 171 -8.28 -4.58 8.24
N GLY A 172 -7.79 -4.21 7.06
CA GLY A 172 -7.62 -2.80 6.65
C GLY A 172 -8.87 -1.92 6.66
N HIS A 173 -10.08 -2.49 6.62
CA HIS A 173 -11.33 -1.73 6.75
C HIS A 173 -11.91 -1.75 8.18
N ASN A 174 -11.45 -2.63 9.03
CA ASN A 174 -11.93 -2.73 10.40
C ASN A 174 -11.10 -1.83 11.33
N HIS A 175 -11.50 -0.56 11.43
CA HIS A 175 -10.78 0.43 12.23
C HIS A 175 -10.80 0.14 13.74
N GLU A 176 -11.77 -0.60 14.24
CA GLU A 176 -11.82 -1.02 15.64
C GLU A 176 -10.72 -2.04 15.91
N LEU A 177 -10.63 -3.07 15.07
CA LEU A 177 -9.61 -4.11 15.17
C LEU A 177 -8.20 -3.56 14.92
N ILE A 178 -8.06 -2.54 14.05
CA ILE A 178 -6.80 -1.82 13.85
C ILE A 178 -6.38 -1.11 15.13
N ARG A 179 -7.28 -0.39 15.81
CA ARG A 179 -6.98 0.30 17.08
C ARG A 179 -6.67 -0.67 18.21
N GLU A 180 -7.38 -1.79 18.28
CA GLU A 180 -7.14 -2.84 19.26
C GLU A 180 -5.72 -3.41 19.16
N ASN A 181 -5.22 -3.60 17.93
CA ASN A 181 -3.90 -4.14 17.66
C ASN A 181 -2.83 -3.06 17.36
N TRP A 182 -3.15 -1.78 17.61
CA TRP A 182 -2.25 -0.68 17.28
C TRP A 182 -0.93 -0.75 18.07
N PRO A 183 0.23 -0.64 17.41
CA PRO A 183 1.53 -0.72 18.05
C PRO A 183 1.91 0.60 18.76
N THR A 184 1.25 0.90 19.88
CA THR A 184 1.35 2.19 20.60
C THR A 184 2.78 2.53 21.03
N GLU A 185 3.57 1.55 21.44
CA GLU A 185 4.97 1.77 21.82
C GLU A 185 5.83 2.23 20.64
N ARG A 186 5.50 1.77 19.43
CA ARG A 186 6.26 2.06 18.21
C ARG A 186 5.78 3.30 17.49
N LEU A 187 4.47 3.50 17.36
CA LEU A 187 3.87 4.56 16.56
C LEU A 187 3.21 5.68 17.36
N GLY A 188 3.10 5.54 18.68
CA GLY A 188 2.34 6.45 19.53
C GLY A 188 0.85 6.10 19.60
N LYS A 189 0.02 7.03 20.12
CA LYS A 189 -1.42 6.82 20.26
C LYS A 189 -2.07 6.48 18.92
N ALA A 190 -2.99 5.52 18.92
CA ALA A 190 -3.79 5.18 17.75
C ALA A 190 -4.58 6.40 17.23
N PRO A 191 -4.66 6.60 15.90
CA PRO A 191 -5.42 7.70 15.32
C PRO A 191 -6.92 7.59 15.61
N GLU A 192 -7.57 8.73 15.83
CA GLU A 192 -9.02 8.81 15.97
C GLU A 192 -9.71 8.75 14.60
N HIS A 193 -9.13 9.44 13.62
CA HIS A 193 -9.63 9.48 12.24
C HIS A 193 -8.70 8.72 11.31
N MET A 194 -9.26 7.74 10.64
CA MET A 194 -8.60 6.97 9.59
C MET A 194 -9.54 6.86 8.39
N ILE A 195 -8.98 6.79 7.21
CA ILE A 195 -9.73 6.51 5.98
C ILE A 195 -9.25 5.19 5.39
N SER A 196 -10.12 4.48 4.64
CA SER A 196 -9.83 3.13 4.19
C SER A 196 -9.47 3.07 2.70
N GLY A 197 -8.34 2.45 2.39
CA GLY A 197 -7.91 2.17 1.01
C GLY A 197 -8.33 0.78 0.52
N VAL A 198 -9.21 0.09 1.24
CA VAL A 198 -9.70 -1.27 0.94
C VAL A 198 -11.21 -1.35 1.20
N PRO A 199 -11.94 -2.24 0.51
CA PRO A 199 -13.39 -2.36 0.67
C PRO A 199 -13.77 -3.03 2.00
N ALA A 200 -15.05 -2.87 2.40
CA ALA A 200 -15.60 -3.27 3.70
C ALA A 200 -15.45 -4.76 4.05
N HIS A 201 -15.27 -5.63 3.06
CA HIS A 201 -15.07 -7.06 3.30
C HIS A 201 -13.62 -7.44 3.69
N VAL A 202 -12.69 -6.48 3.69
CA VAL A 202 -11.34 -6.67 4.26
C VAL A 202 -11.41 -6.31 5.75
N ASP A 203 -12.12 -7.13 6.50
CA ASP A 203 -12.57 -6.87 7.87
C ASP A 203 -11.91 -7.77 8.94
N GLY A 204 -11.07 -8.73 8.52
CA GLY A 204 -10.39 -9.65 9.42
C GLY A 204 -11.23 -10.84 9.90
N ARG A 205 -12.48 -10.99 9.46
CA ARG A 205 -13.39 -12.05 9.90
C ARG A 205 -12.74 -13.44 9.87
N MET A 206 -12.10 -13.81 8.77
CA MET A 206 -11.54 -15.14 8.63
C MET A 206 -10.29 -15.37 9.49
N LEU A 207 -9.58 -14.31 9.89
CA LEU A 207 -8.50 -14.42 10.88
C LEU A 207 -9.04 -14.91 12.22
N GLY A 208 -10.12 -14.32 12.72
CA GLY A 208 -10.78 -14.74 13.95
C GLY A 208 -11.35 -16.16 13.84
N ILE A 209 -12.05 -16.48 12.73
CA ILE A 209 -12.62 -17.83 12.50
C ILE A 209 -11.52 -18.90 12.53
N ALA A 210 -10.38 -18.64 11.89
CA ALA A 210 -9.28 -19.61 11.85
C ALA A 210 -8.60 -19.75 13.22
N GLU A 211 -8.44 -18.66 13.96
CA GLU A 211 -7.89 -18.66 15.32
C GLU A 211 -8.81 -19.42 16.30
N ASP A 212 -10.10 -19.16 16.26
CA ASP A 212 -11.11 -19.88 17.07
C ASP A 212 -11.10 -21.39 16.79
N ALA A 213 -10.75 -21.78 15.55
CA ALA A 213 -10.56 -23.18 15.17
C ALA A 213 -9.20 -23.76 15.60
N GLY A 214 -8.29 -22.95 16.17
CA GLY A 214 -7.00 -23.37 16.70
C GLY A 214 -5.79 -23.09 15.77
N ALA A 215 -5.94 -22.20 14.81
CA ALA A 215 -4.81 -21.73 14.00
C ALA A 215 -3.93 -20.72 14.77
N SER A 216 -2.62 -20.72 14.49
CA SER A 216 -1.68 -19.71 15.01
C SER A 216 -1.83 -18.40 14.25
N LEU A 217 -2.09 -17.30 14.97
CA LEU A 217 -2.15 -15.94 14.45
C LEU A 217 -1.07 -15.11 15.13
N VAL A 218 -0.10 -14.60 14.35
CA VAL A 218 1.10 -13.94 14.87
C VAL A 218 1.24 -12.52 14.34
N ASN A 219 2.06 -11.71 15.03
CA ASN A 219 2.45 -10.35 14.60
C ASN A 219 1.26 -9.39 14.36
N ARG A 220 0.19 -9.49 15.15
CA ARG A 220 -1.07 -8.73 14.97
C ARG A 220 -0.89 -7.22 14.97
N ASP A 221 0.11 -6.73 15.68
CA ASP A 221 0.46 -5.32 15.82
C ASP A 221 1.30 -4.77 14.64
N ARG A 222 1.64 -5.61 13.67
CA ARG A 222 2.39 -5.19 12.48
C ARG A 222 1.45 -4.79 11.35
N MET A 223 1.56 -3.53 10.93
CA MET A 223 0.67 -2.89 9.97
C MET A 223 1.47 -2.02 9.01
N TRP A 224 0.94 -1.82 7.80
CA TRP A 224 1.48 -0.90 6.81
C TRP A 224 0.37 -0.01 6.28
N HIS A 225 0.12 1.07 6.99
CA HIS A 225 -0.80 2.13 6.63
C HIS A 225 -0.03 3.28 6.01
N TYR A 226 -0.69 4.20 5.37
CA TYR A 226 -0.05 5.31 4.68
C TYR A 226 -0.45 6.64 5.31
N THR A 227 0.47 7.59 5.25
CA THR A 227 0.28 8.97 5.75
C THR A 227 -0.21 9.93 4.68
N GLU A 228 -0.24 9.51 3.41
CA GLU A 228 -0.63 10.33 2.26
C GLU A 228 -2.02 9.98 1.74
N GLY A 229 -2.94 9.67 2.64
CA GLY A 229 -4.34 9.36 2.30
C GLY A 229 -5.16 10.59 1.98
N ILE A 230 -5.99 10.50 0.95
CA ILE A 230 -6.98 11.50 0.55
C ILE A 230 -8.34 10.85 0.31
N HIS A 231 -9.42 11.58 0.61
CA HIS A 231 -10.77 11.14 0.27
C HIS A 231 -10.95 11.11 -1.24
N ASN A 232 -11.50 10.02 -1.75
CA ASN A 232 -11.80 9.93 -3.18
C ASN A 232 -13.08 10.72 -3.50
N TRP A 233 -12.99 11.67 -4.40
CA TRP A 233 -14.13 12.48 -4.85
C TRP A 233 -15.15 11.67 -5.68
N ASP A 234 -14.71 10.53 -6.25
CA ASP A 234 -15.54 9.60 -7.03
C ASP A 234 -15.29 8.14 -6.56
N PRO A 235 -15.81 7.76 -5.38
CA PRO A 235 -15.50 6.48 -4.75
C PRO A 235 -16.13 5.31 -5.52
N ILE A 236 -15.41 4.16 -5.63
CA ILE A 236 -15.93 2.92 -6.22
C ILE A 236 -16.86 2.19 -5.25
N TRP A 237 -16.50 2.19 -3.95
CA TRP A 237 -17.26 1.63 -2.85
C TRP A 237 -17.35 2.65 -1.71
N PRO A 238 -18.22 2.48 -0.70
CA PRO A 238 -18.31 3.41 0.41
C PRO A 238 -16.95 3.64 1.08
N ASP A 239 -16.66 4.89 1.38
CA ASP A 239 -15.43 5.32 2.06
C ASP A 239 -14.12 4.95 1.34
N HIS A 240 -14.19 4.69 0.03
CA HIS A 240 -13.01 4.42 -0.78
C HIS A 240 -12.07 5.62 -0.77
N ALA A 241 -10.93 5.47 -0.14
CA ALA A 241 -9.88 6.47 -0.09
C ALA A 241 -8.67 6.07 -0.98
N ILE A 242 -7.88 7.06 -1.36
CA ILE A 242 -6.76 6.92 -2.30
C ILE A 242 -5.47 7.41 -1.64
N ARG A 243 -4.35 6.81 -2.01
CA ARG A 243 -3.01 7.28 -1.63
C ARG A 243 -2.44 8.18 -2.73
N ILE A 244 -1.86 9.30 -2.33
CA ILE A 244 -0.87 10.00 -3.15
C ILE A 244 0.45 9.23 -3.05
N ILE A 245 1.07 8.93 -4.18
CA ILE A 245 2.44 8.41 -4.26
C ILE A 245 3.30 9.60 -4.68
N PRO A 246 3.91 10.35 -3.73
CA PRO A 246 4.56 11.61 -4.03
C PRO A 246 5.99 11.44 -4.53
N GLY A 247 6.50 12.46 -5.20
CA GLY A 247 7.93 12.72 -5.25
C GLY A 247 8.39 13.54 -4.03
N PRO A 248 9.68 13.85 -3.89
CA PRO A 248 10.25 14.38 -2.65
C PRO A 248 10.05 15.89 -2.44
N SER A 249 9.42 16.63 -3.36
CA SER A 249 9.51 18.10 -3.39
C SER A 249 8.44 18.84 -2.58
N SER A 250 7.33 18.20 -2.24
CA SER A 250 6.29 18.80 -1.41
C SER A 250 6.83 19.13 -0.02
N LEU A 251 6.56 20.33 0.47
CA LEU A 251 6.84 20.67 1.86
C LEU A 251 5.82 19.96 2.76
N TRP A 252 6.30 19.16 3.70
CA TRP A 252 5.44 18.40 4.61
C TRP A 252 5.37 19.09 5.97
N LEU A 253 4.15 19.47 6.36
CA LEU A 253 3.86 20.10 7.64
C LEU A 253 2.99 19.17 8.49
N ASP A 254 3.17 19.21 9.79
CA ASP A 254 2.24 18.61 10.75
C ASP A 254 0.92 19.41 10.84
N ALA A 255 0.01 18.98 11.69
CA ALA A 255 -1.27 19.66 11.91
C ALA A 255 -1.17 21.07 12.48
N GLU A 256 -0.04 21.40 13.12
CA GLU A 256 0.24 22.70 13.72
C GLU A 256 0.99 23.65 12.78
N GLY A 257 1.38 23.14 11.58
CA GLY A 257 2.11 23.90 10.57
C GLY A 257 3.63 23.86 10.73
N ASN A 258 4.17 23.02 11.60
CA ASN A 258 5.60 22.81 11.71
C ASN A 258 6.06 21.83 10.62
N ARG A 259 7.23 22.10 10.05
CA ARG A 259 7.84 21.21 9.08
C ARG A 259 8.26 19.90 9.75
N LEU A 260 7.92 18.77 9.15
CA LEU A 260 8.38 17.48 9.65
C LEU A 260 9.91 17.41 9.65
N THR A 261 10.46 16.76 10.66
CA THR A 261 11.91 16.63 10.83
C THR A 261 12.50 15.64 9.82
N ALA A 262 13.73 15.90 9.36
CA ALA A 262 14.46 14.98 8.53
C ALA A 262 14.64 13.62 9.26
N PRO A 263 14.54 12.48 8.56
CA PRO A 263 14.38 12.29 7.11
C PRO A 263 12.91 12.09 6.65
N ASN A 264 11.93 12.58 7.39
CA ASN A 264 10.50 12.40 7.06
C ASN A 264 10.10 13.28 5.86
N PHE A 265 10.62 12.92 4.68
CA PHE A 265 10.28 13.57 3.42
C PHE A 265 9.27 12.73 2.64
N PRO A 266 8.47 13.37 1.73
CA PRO A 266 7.54 12.64 0.88
C PRO A 266 8.23 11.50 0.12
N GLY A 267 7.69 10.27 0.25
CA GLY A 267 8.21 9.09 -0.42
C GLY A 267 9.48 8.47 0.20
N PHE A 268 9.79 8.74 1.48
CA PHE A 268 10.94 8.15 2.18
C PHE A 268 10.55 7.00 3.09
N ASP A 269 9.82 7.25 4.17
CA ASP A 269 9.41 6.22 5.12
C ASP A 269 8.05 6.53 5.75
N THR A 270 7.09 5.66 5.50
CA THR A 270 5.73 5.79 6.01
C THR A 270 5.66 5.68 7.53
N ASN A 271 6.35 4.72 8.16
CA ASN A 271 6.21 4.46 9.59
C ASN A 271 6.86 5.54 10.45
N SER A 272 8.06 6.02 10.10
CA SER A 272 8.69 7.11 10.84
C SER A 272 7.91 8.43 10.69
N THR A 273 7.37 8.68 9.50
CA THR A 273 6.51 9.83 9.23
C THR A 273 5.21 9.75 10.04
N MET A 274 4.57 8.59 10.09
CA MET A 274 3.36 8.37 10.89
C MET A 274 3.62 8.65 12.37
N ARG A 275 4.73 8.12 12.91
CA ARG A 275 5.12 8.41 14.30
C ARG A 275 5.33 9.89 14.54
N GLU A 276 5.97 10.59 13.62
CA GLU A 276 6.21 12.04 13.75
C GLU A 276 4.90 12.83 13.74
N ILE A 277 3.97 12.50 12.86
CA ILE A 277 2.64 13.13 12.82
C ILE A 277 1.89 12.88 14.13
N LEU A 278 1.83 11.63 14.59
CA LEU A 278 1.05 11.25 15.78
C LEU A 278 1.62 11.82 17.10
N LYS A 279 2.90 12.19 17.14
CA LYS A 279 3.49 12.89 18.31
C LYS A 279 2.83 14.24 18.62
N THR A 280 2.24 14.89 17.64
CA THR A 280 1.51 16.16 17.83
C THR A 280 0.18 15.97 18.57
N GLY A 281 -0.29 14.73 18.72
CA GLY A 281 -1.64 14.41 19.20
C GLY A 281 -2.72 14.53 18.13
N HIS A 282 -2.35 14.86 16.89
CA HIS A 282 -3.22 14.94 15.72
C HIS A 282 -2.96 13.79 14.76
N ASP A 283 -3.95 13.46 13.92
CA ASP A 283 -3.93 12.32 12.99
C ASP A 283 -4.00 12.73 11.52
N TYR A 284 -3.56 13.93 11.20
CA TYR A 284 -3.47 14.46 9.85
C TYR A 284 -2.26 15.40 9.71
N SER A 285 -1.90 15.66 8.45
CA SER A 285 -0.77 16.53 8.10
C SER A 285 -1.06 17.27 6.79
N TRP A 286 -0.11 18.09 6.33
CA TRP A 286 -0.28 18.92 5.15
C TRP A 286 0.87 18.78 4.17
N PHE A 287 0.59 18.57 2.89
CA PHE A 287 1.51 18.99 1.84
C PHE A 287 1.24 20.45 1.46
N VAL A 288 2.31 21.23 1.32
CA VAL A 288 2.29 22.55 0.68
C VAL A 288 3.23 22.50 -0.52
N LEU A 289 2.73 22.85 -1.69
CA LEU A 289 3.42 22.66 -2.96
C LEU A 289 2.90 23.62 -4.04
N THR A 290 3.57 23.61 -5.18
CA THR A 290 3.15 24.38 -6.37
C THR A 290 2.47 23.48 -7.40
N ARG A 291 1.76 24.07 -8.34
CA ARG A 291 1.21 23.38 -9.51
C ARG A 291 2.28 22.57 -10.26
N SER A 292 3.48 23.14 -10.45
CA SER A 292 4.60 22.46 -11.11
C SER A 292 5.03 21.15 -10.40
N ILE A 293 4.96 21.09 -9.05
CA ILE A 293 5.23 19.87 -8.31
C ILE A 293 4.12 18.85 -8.54
N VAL A 294 2.85 19.25 -8.46
CA VAL A 294 1.71 18.36 -8.75
C VAL A 294 1.84 17.72 -10.12
N GLU A 295 2.10 18.52 -11.14
CA GLU A 295 2.22 18.06 -12.53
C GLU A 295 3.32 17.03 -12.72
N LYS A 296 4.42 17.16 -11.98
CA LYS A 296 5.60 16.31 -12.14
C LYS A 296 5.62 15.11 -11.22
N GLU A 297 5.17 15.27 -9.97
CA GLU A 297 5.45 14.31 -8.91
C GLU A 297 4.22 13.54 -8.43
N PHE A 298 3.00 14.06 -8.64
CA PHE A 298 1.83 13.35 -8.14
C PHE A 298 1.49 12.16 -9.02
N MET A 299 1.48 11.00 -8.39
CA MET A 299 0.80 9.80 -8.85
C MET A 299 -0.22 9.39 -7.80
N LEU A 300 -1.37 8.91 -8.26
CA LEU A 300 -2.43 8.41 -7.38
C LEU A 300 -2.49 6.90 -7.44
N SER A 301 -2.79 6.26 -6.32
CA SER A 301 -3.02 4.82 -6.30
C SER A 301 -4.36 4.46 -6.94
N GLY A 302 -4.41 3.29 -7.57
CA GLY A 302 -5.62 2.81 -8.25
C GLY A 302 -5.51 2.80 -9.77
N SER A 303 -6.18 1.84 -10.39
CA SER A 303 -6.15 1.65 -11.85
C SER A 303 -6.86 2.77 -12.60
N GLU A 304 -7.96 3.27 -12.04
CA GLU A 304 -8.76 4.36 -12.61
C GLU A 304 -8.00 5.69 -12.61
N GLN A 305 -7.08 5.85 -11.66
CA GLN A 305 -6.27 7.06 -11.52
C GLN A 305 -5.06 7.06 -12.47
N ASN A 306 -4.82 5.96 -13.18
CA ASN A 306 -3.72 5.80 -14.12
C ASN A 306 -4.21 5.24 -15.46
N PRO A 307 -5.15 5.94 -16.15
CA PRO A 307 -5.76 5.44 -17.39
C PRO A 307 -4.75 5.26 -18.52
N ASP A 308 -3.68 6.02 -18.53
CA ASP A 308 -2.59 5.95 -19.50
C ASP A 308 -1.85 4.61 -19.48
N VAL A 309 -1.63 4.05 -18.29
CA VAL A 309 -0.99 2.74 -18.13
C VAL A 309 -2.03 1.61 -18.14
N THR A 310 -3.21 1.86 -17.57
CA THR A 310 -4.28 0.86 -17.43
C THR A 310 -4.89 0.46 -18.77
N SER A 311 -5.08 1.43 -19.68
CA SER A 311 -5.63 1.17 -21.03
C SER A 311 -4.67 0.41 -21.95
N LYS A 312 -3.41 0.33 -21.62
CA LYS A 312 -2.34 -0.22 -22.46
C LYS A 312 -2.21 0.49 -23.83
N ASP A 313 -2.57 1.78 -23.89
CA ASP A 313 -2.50 2.59 -25.10
C ASP A 313 -1.26 3.49 -25.08
N LEU A 314 -0.30 3.17 -25.97
CA LEU A 314 0.94 3.93 -26.10
C LEU A 314 0.71 5.38 -26.57
N LYS A 315 -0.38 5.66 -27.28
CA LYS A 315 -0.71 7.02 -27.72
C LYS A 315 -1.19 7.87 -26.54
N ILE A 316 -2.03 7.29 -25.69
CA ILE A 316 -2.48 7.94 -24.44
C ILE A 316 -1.30 8.17 -23.54
N LEU A 317 -0.42 7.15 -23.34
CA LEU A 317 0.81 7.29 -22.53
C LEU A 317 1.72 8.40 -23.08
N ALA A 318 2.02 8.40 -24.38
CA ALA A 318 2.86 9.41 -24.99
C ALA A 318 2.24 10.82 -24.84
N ARG A 319 0.94 10.96 -25.07
CA ARG A 319 0.22 12.22 -24.91
C ARG A 319 0.25 12.73 -23.48
N SER A 320 0.03 11.86 -22.49
CA SER A 320 0.06 12.24 -21.07
C SER A 320 1.45 12.73 -20.61
N ARG A 321 2.53 12.25 -21.25
CA ARG A 321 3.91 12.63 -20.93
C ARG A 321 4.40 13.90 -21.64
N VAL A 322 3.78 14.26 -22.77
CA VAL A 322 4.15 15.44 -23.57
C VAL A 322 3.22 16.62 -23.31
N SER A 323 1.99 16.37 -22.88
CA SER A 323 1.03 17.44 -22.57
C SER A 323 1.50 18.29 -21.38
N LYS A 324 1.29 19.60 -21.46
CA LYS A 324 1.43 20.48 -20.30
C LYS A 324 0.24 20.28 -19.36
N GLY A 325 0.49 20.30 -18.07
CA GLY A 325 -0.55 20.17 -17.03
C GLY A 325 -0.48 18.83 -16.30
N ALA A 326 -1.23 18.74 -15.20
CA ALA A 326 -1.34 17.50 -14.42
C ALA A 326 -2.10 16.43 -15.21
N PRO A 327 -1.81 15.12 -14.99
CA PRO A 327 -2.66 14.05 -15.51
C PRO A 327 -4.12 14.28 -15.14
N GLY A 328 -5.04 13.95 -16.06
CA GLY A 328 -6.48 14.24 -15.89
C GLY A 328 -7.06 13.81 -14.51
N PRO A 329 -6.79 12.59 -14.02
CA PRO A 329 -7.23 12.20 -12.69
C PRO A 329 -6.67 13.08 -11.56
N VAL A 330 -5.39 13.44 -11.61
CA VAL A 330 -4.76 14.33 -10.60
C VAL A 330 -5.41 15.72 -10.65
N ASP A 331 -5.69 16.23 -11.85
CA ASP A 331 -6.38 17.51 -12.03
C ASP A 331 -7.82 17.47 -11.49
N ALA A 332 -8.53 16.35 -11.67
CA ALA A 332 -9.86 16.14 -11.10
C ALA A 332 -9.83 16.18 -9.56
N PHE A 333 -8.85 15.53 -8.92
CA PHE A 333 -8.68 15.64 -7.47
C PHE A 333 -8.36 17.06 -7.00
N THR A 334 -7.56 17.80 -7.75
CA THR A 334 -7.27 19.22 -7.44
C THR A 334 -8.54 20.08 -7.49
N ARG A 335 -9.51 19.74 -8.35
CA ARG A 335 -10.76 20.51 -8.52
C ARG A 335 -11.89 20.05 -7.61
N HIS A 336 -12.00 18.76 -7.33
CA HIS A 336 -13.17 18.16 -6.67
C HIS A 336 -12.84 17.53 -5.32
N GLY A 337 -11.56 17.30 -5.02
CA GLY A 337 -11.11 16.66 -3.78
C GLY A 337 -11.32 17.56 -2.58
N VAL A 338 -12.01 17.07 -1.56
CA VAL A 338 -12.30 17.80 -0.30
C VAL A 338 -11.06 18.09 0.54
N ASP A 339 -9.95 17.44 0.25
CA ASP A 339 -8.68 17.62 0.94
C ASP A 339 -7.75 18.64 0.26
N PHE A 340 -8.15 19.21 -0.88
CA PHE A 340 -7.32 20.12 -1.67
C PHE A 340 -7.76 21.58 -1.48
N VAL A 341 -6.77 22.45 -1.31
CA VAL A 341 -6.91 23.90 -1.33
C VAL A 341 -6.00 24.46 -2.41
N VAL A 342 -6.54 25.24 -3.33
CA VAL A 342 -5.79 25.92 -4.40
C VAL A 342 -5.94 27.43 -4.21
N ALA A 343 -4.83 28.17 -4.21
CA ALA A 343 -4.82 29.60 -3.99
C ALA A 343 -3.68 30.29 -4.77
N ASP A 344 -3.91 31.54 -5.17
CA ASP A 344 -2.92 32.33 -5.91
C ASP A 344 -1.85 32.94 -4.98
N ASP A 345 -2.14 33.06 -3.69
CA ASP A 345 -1.23 33.59 -2.69
C ASP A 345 -1.25 32.81 -1.37
N LEU A 346 -0.27 33.04 -0.52
CA LEU A 346 -0.12 32.34 0.75
C LEU A 346 -1.22 32.68 1.78
N PRO A 347 -1.67 33.95 1.96
CA PRO A 347 -2.79 34.26 2.85
C PRO A 347 -4.07 33.50 2.51
N ALA A 348 -4.44 33.45 1.22
CA ALA A 348 -5.61 32.71 0.75
C ALA A 348 -5.44 31.19 0.95
N LEU A 349 -4.23 30.67 0.73
CA LEU A 349 -3.93 29.26 0.97
C LEU A 349 -4.16 28.89 2.43
N VAL A 350 -3.54 29.64 3.39
CA VAL A 350 -3.65 29.38 4.83
C VAL A 350 -5.09 29.54 5.32
N ALA A 351 -5.83 30.54 4.82
CA ALA A 351 -7.25 30.69 5.11
C ALA A 351 -8.07 29.48 4.61
N GLY A 352 -7.75 28.94 3.45
CA GLY A 352 -8.37 27.71 2.90
C GLY A 352 -8.03 26.47 3.72
N MET A 353 -6.76 26.32 4.12
CA MET A 353 -6.32 25.21 5.00
C MET A 353 -7.09 25.23 6.33
N ASN A 354 -7.24 26.41 6.95
CA ASN A 354 -7.97 26.57 8.19
C ASN A 354 -9.46 26.21 8.10
N LYS A 355 -10.08 26.34 6.93
CA LYS A 355 -11.48 25.93 6.71
C LYS A 355 -11.69 24.42 6.74
N ILE A 356 -10.67 23.65 6.37
CA ILE A 356 -10.76 22.18 6.31
C ILE A 356 -9.92 21.49 7.39
N ALA A 357 -9.17 22.22 8.21
CA ALA A 357 -8.42 21.68 9.33
C ALA A 357 -9.34 21.02 10.38
N ARG A 358 -8.84 19.94 11.01
CA ARG A 358 -9.51 19.27 12.14
C ARG A 358 -8.83 19.58 13.49
N GLY A 359 -7.81 20.39 13.49
CA GLY A 359 -6.99 20.75 14.66
C GLY A 359 -6.86 22.25 14.84
N PRO A 360 -5.72 22.71 15.39
CA PRO A 360 -5.49 24.11 15.66
C PRO A 360 -5.48 24.96 14.39
N ALA A 361 -5.84 26.22 14.52
CA ALA A 361 -5.72 27.16 13.42
C ALA A 361 -4.24 27.43 13.12
N LEU A 362 -3.89 27.34 11.83
CA LEU A 362 -2.55 27.64 11.33
C LEU A 362 -2.30 29.16 11.35
N ASP A 363 -1.16 29.56 11.87
CA ASP A 363 -0.70 30.95 11.86
C ASP A 363 0.00 31.29 10.54
N LEU A 364 -0.53 32.26 9.81
CA LEU A 364 0.01 32.69 8.53
C LEU A 364 1.50 33.12 8.65
N ALA A 365 1.85 33.89 9.66
CA ALA A 365 3.23 34.38 9.82
C ALA A 365 4.20 33.22 10.12
N HIS A 366 3.74 32.19 10.84
CA HIS A 366 4.54 30.97 11.05
C HIS A 366 4.76 30.22 9.76
N ILE A 367 3.70 29.94 8.99
CA ILE A 367 3.78 29.22 7.71
C ILE A 367 4.69 29.97 6.72
N GLU A 368 4.57 31.30 6.66
CA GLU A 368 5.42 32.15 5.80
C GLU A 368 6.90 32.04 6.19
N ARG A 369 7.23 32.04 7.47
CA ARG A 369 8.62 31.84 7.94
C ARG A 369 9.15 30.46 7.54
N VAL A 370 8.36 29.41 7.71
CA VAL A 370 8.75 28.03 7.37
C VAL A 370 9.03 27.89 5.86
N ILE A 371 8.14 28.42 5.01
CA ILE A 371 8.31 28.38 3.56
C ILE A 371 9.49 29.23 3.11
N SER A 372 9.62 30.46 3.63
CA SER A 372 10.70 31.37 3.28
C SER A 372 12.07 30.81 3.66
N ALA A 373 12.19 30.17 4.82
CA ALA A 373 13.42 29.50 5.24
C ALA A 373 13.82 28.36 4.29
N ARG A 374 12.86 27.54 3.83
CA ARG A 374 13.09 26.52 2.79
C ARG A 374 13.49 27.17 1.46
N ASP A 375 12.75 28.16 1.01
CA ASP A 375 12.96 28.79 -0.30
C ASP A 375 14.32 29.53 -0.39
N ALA A 376 14.80 30.06 0.73
CA ALA A 376 16.14 30.64 0.81
C ALA A 376 17.26 29.60 0.54
N GLN A 377 17.03 28.32 0.77
CA GLN A 377 18.00 27.28 0.52
C GLN A 377 18.02 26.79 -0.93
N ILE A 378 17.00 27.10 -1.74
CA ILE A 378 16.91 26.68 -3.15
C ILE A 378 18.05 27.33 -3.97
N ASP A 379 18.32 28.59 -3.75
CA ASP A 379 19.37 29.33 -4.48
C ASP A 379 20.76 29.17 -3.86
N ASN A 380 20.84 28.55 -2.70
CA ASN A 380 22.09 28.33 -1.98
C ASN A 380 22.81 27.09 -2.50
N LYS A 381 23.92 27.27 -3.24
CA LYS A 381 24.75 26.15 -3.74
C LYS A 381 25.35 25.29 -2.62
N PHE A 382 25.43 25.82 -1.42
CA PHE A 382 25.90 25.15 -0.20
C PHE A 382 24.74 24.84 0.77
N SER A 383 23.57 24.53 0.21
CA SER A 383 22.37 24.26 1.02
C SER A 383 22.65 23.26 2.13
N LYS A 384 22.12 23.58 3.31
CA LYS A 384 22.12 22.70 4.49
C LYS A 384 20.77 22.01 4.70
N ASP A 385 19.80 22.31 3.87
CA ASP A 385 18.47 21.71 3.95
C ASP A 385 18.51 20.27 3.44
N ALA A 386 18.24 19.31 4.32
CA ALA A 386 18.32 17.90 4.01
C ALA A 386 17.33 17.47 2.92
N GLN A 387 16.13 18.08 2.85
CA GLN A 387 15.17 17.76 1.79
C GLN A 387 15.66 18.28 0.43
N ILE A 388 16.22 19.48 0.37
CA ILE A 388 16.76 20.03 -0.88
C ILE A 388 17.94 19.20 -1.39
N MET A 389 18.80 18.73 -0.47
CA MET A 389 19.88 17.78 -0.84
C MET A 389 19.29 16.46 -1.35
N ALA A 390 18.26 15.92 -0.69
CA ALA A 390 17.59 14.69 -1.10
C ALA A 390 16.91 14.83 -2.47
N MET A 391 16.22 15.95 -2.73
CA MET A 391 15.61 16.25 -4.03
C MET A 391 16.68 16.31 -5.15
N THR A 392 17.79 16.96 -4.87
CA THR A 392 18.91 17.08 -5.82
C THR A 392 19.53 15.72 -6.10
N ASN A 393 19.77 14.91 -5.05
CA ASN A 393 20.31 13.56 -5.19
C ASN A 393 19.36 12.62 -5.93
N ALA A 394 18.06 12.67 -5.66
CA ALA A 394 17.06 11.85 -6.36
C ALA A 394 17.10 12.05 -7.88
N ARG A 395 17.45 13.24 -8.35
CA ARG A 395 17.58 13.56 -9.77
C ARG A 395 18.87 13.02 -10.43
N GLN A 396 19.77 12.38 -9.69
CA GLN A 396 20.90 11.66 -10.28
C GLN A 396 20.42 10.38 -11.00
N TYR A 397 19.36 9.74 -10.50
CA TYR A 397 18.73 8.66 -11.21
C TYR A 397 17.90 9.18 -12.39
N LEU A 398 18.22 8.73 -13.61
CA LEU A 398 17.60 9.24 -14.84
C LEU A 398 16.08 9.05 -14.85
N GLY A 399 15.59 7.91 -14.35
CA GLY A 399 14.16 7.62 -14.27
C GLY A 399 13.42 8.67 -13.43
N ASP A 400 13.94 9.02 -12.26
CA ASP A 400 13.35 10.04 -11.40
C ASP A 400 13.45 11.44 -12.01
N LYS A 401 14.62 11.78 -12.55
CA LYS A 401 14.87 13.08 -13.21
C LYS A 401 13.87 13.34 -14.34
N VAL A 402 13.57 12.32 -15.13
CA VAL A 402 12.71 12.44 -16.32
C VAL A 402 11.24 12.34 -15.92
N VAL A 403 10.86 11.45 -14.99
CA VAL A 403 9.46 11.07 -14.79
C VAL A 403 8.88 11.53 -13.45
N ARG A 404 9.69 11.63 -12.38
CA ARG A 404 9.14 11.62 -11.01
C ARG A 404 9.58 12.75 -10.09
N VAL A 405 10.66 13.47 -10.39
CA VAL A 405 11.20 14.48 -9.48
C VAL A 405 11.31 15.83 -10.17
N ALA A 406 10.59 16.82 -9.65
CA ALA A 406 10.61 18.18 -10.15
C ALA A 406 11.99 18.82 -9.99
N LYS A 407 12.31 19.78 -10.88
CA LYS A 407 13.48 20.62 -10.67
C LYS A 407 13.24 21.45 -9.40
N PRO A 408 14.20 21.47 -8.45
CA PRO A 408 14.05 22.28 -7.24
C PRO A 408 13.74 23.74 -7.58
N HIS A 409 12.72 24.30 -6.95
CA HIS A 409 12.28 25.69 -7.11
C HIS A 409 11.63 26.22 -5.83
N LYS A 410 11.51 27.55 -5.74
CA LYS A 410 10.85 28.21 -4.62
C LYS A 410 9.34 27.98 -4.67
N LEU A 411 8.73 27.72 -3.53
CA LEU A 411 7.28 27.57 -3.43
C LEU A 411 6.55 28.89 -3.67
N LEU A 412 7.13 30.00 -3.22
CA LEU A 412 6.52 31.34 -3.38
C LEU A 412 6.84 31.99 -4.75
N ASP A 413 7.47 31.28 -5.67
CA ASP A 413 7.69 31.78 -7.02
C ASP A 413 6.44 31.58 -7.91
N PRO A 414 5.73 32.68 -8.31
CA PRO A 414 4.51 32.58 -9.10
C PRO A 414 4.71 31.96 -10.49
N ALA A 415 5.95 31.86 -10.98
CA ALA A 415 6.25 31.19 -12.24
C ALA A 415 5.92 29.68 -12.23
N HIS A 416 5.77 29.08 -11.03
CA HIS A 416 5.44 27.68 -10.84
C HIS A 416 3.95 27.39 -10.62
N GLY A 417 3.09 28.40 -10.91
CA GLY A 417 1.64 28.30 -10.83
C GLY A 417 1.10 28.53 -9.41
N PRO A 418 -0.21 28.33 -9.19
CA PRO A 418 -0.83 28.54 -7.90
C PRO A 418 -0.22 27.62 -6.81
N LEU A 419 -0.34 28.09 -5.58
CA LEU A 419 -0.04 27.29 -4.40
C LEU A 419 -1.16 26.26 -4.18
N ILE A 420 -0.77 25.10 -3.72
CA ILE A 420 -1.70 24.00 -3.41
C ILE A 420 -1.36 23.49 -2.02
N ALA A 421 -2.37 23.34 -1.18
CA ALA A 421 -2.25 22.56 0.06
C ALA A 421 -3.13 21.31 -0.05
N VAL A 422 -2.63 20.21 0.50
CA VAL A 422 -3.38 18.96 0.58
C VAL A 422 -3.40 18.49 2.03
N ARG A 423 -4.61 18.34 2.60
CA ARG A 423 -4.77 17.69 3.90
C ARG A 423 -4.59 16.19 3.71
N LEU A 424 -3.61 15.63 4.37
CA LEU A 424 -3.27 14.20 4.31
C LEU A 424 -3.83 13.49 5.53
N ASN A 425 -4.47 12.36 5.29
CA ASN A 425 -5.08 11.53 6.31
C ASN A 425 -4.34 10.21 6.44
N ILE A 426 -4.42 9.56 7.60
CA ILE A 426 -3.92 8.20 7.77
C ILE A 426 -4.86 7.24 7.02
N LEU A 427 -4.31 6.56 6.03
CA LEU A 427 -5.01 5.62 5.17
C LEU A 427 -4.71 4.20 5.61
N THR A 428 -5.70 3.50 6.11
CA THR A 428 -5.57 2.09 6.46
C THR A 428 -5.55 1.23 5.22
N ARG A 429 -4.65 0.26 5.17
CA ARG A 429 -4.56 -0.57 3.97
C ARG A 429 -4.10 -2.00 4.21
N LYS A 430 -2.94 -2.23 4.84
CA LYS A 430 -2.34 -3.56 4.89
C LYS A 430 -2.05 -4.02 6.29
N THR A 431 -2.32 -5.29 6.51
CA THR A 431 -1.93 -6.06 7.69
C THR A 431 -0.64 -6.79 7.35
N LEU A 432 0.39 -6.63 8.17
CA LEU A 432 1.65 -7.33 7.96
C LEU A 432 1.73 -8.62 8.77
N GLY A 433 1.03 -8.73 9.90
CA GLY A 433 0.80 -9.96 10.62
C GLY A 433 -0.27 -10.83 9.97
N GLY A 434 -0.52 -12.02 10.48
CA GLY A 434 -1.56 -12.92 9.95
C GLY A 434 -1.42 -14.35 10.43
N LEU A 435 -2.12 -15.26 9.76
CA LEU A 435 -2.01 -16.69 10.01
C LEU A 435 -0.57 -17.14 9.75
N GLU A 436 0.01 -17.80 10.75
CA GLU A 436 1.34 -18.38 10.65
C GLU A 436 1.33 -19.54 9.65
N THR A 437 2.25 -19.55 8.69
CA THR A 437 2.34 -20.60 7.68
C THR A 437 3.78 -21.04 7.47
N ASP A 438 3.97 -22.33 7.21
CA ASP A 438 5.24 -22.84 6.72
C ASP A 438 5.46 -22.51 5.22
N LEU A 439 6.56 -22.98 4.62
CA LEU A 439 6.90 -22.69 3.21
C LEU A 439 5.99 -23.39 2.17
N ASP A 440 5.18 -24.34 2.60
CA ASP A 440 4.13 -24.94 1.79
C ASP A 440 2.81 -24.16 1.89
N ALA A 441 2.80 -23.03 2.63
CA ALA A 441 1.63 -22.24 2.98
C ALA A 441 0.60 -23.02 3.84
N ALA A 442 0.99 -24.14 4.45
CA ALA A 442 0.18 -24.85 5.44
C ALA A 442 0.11 -24.01 6.72
N VAL A 443 -1.09 -23.83 7.25
CA VAL A 443 -1.31 -23.06 8.48
C VAL A 443 -0.77 -23.83 9.68
N MET A 444 -0.12 -23.11 10.58
CA MET A 444 0.45 -23.68 11.81
C MET A 444 -0.52 -23.55 12.97
N ARG A 445 -0.35 -24.42 13.97
CA ARG A 445 -0.96 -24.33 15.28
C ARG A 445 0.00 -23.68 16.29
N PRO A 446 -0.49 -23.17 17.42
CA PRO A 446 0.38 -22.57 18.46
C PRO A 446 1.46 -23.51 19.03
N ASP A 447 1.27 -24.82 18.93
CA ASP A 447 2.25 -25.83 19.37
C ASP A 447 3.34 -26.12 18.32
N GLY A 448 3.29 -25.46 17.16
CA GLY A 448 4.23 -25.63 16.06
C GLY A 448 3.90 -26.79 15.12
N SER A 449 2.82 -27.52 15.32
CA SER A 449 2.32 -28.52 14.36
C SER A 449 1.57 -27.86 13.19
N ARG A 450 1.44 -28.57 12.07
CA ARG A 450 0.56 -28.15 10.96
C ARG A 450 -0.91 -28.33 11.35
N PHE A 451 -1.76 -27.43 10.87
CA PHE A 451 -3.19 -27.60 10.91
C PHE A 451 -3.61 -28.34 9.62
N ASP A 452 -3.81 -29.63 9.70
CA ASP A 452 -4.07 -30.47 8.54
C ASP A 452 -5.25 -29.97 7.71
N GLY A 453 -5.09 -29.98 6.40
CA GLY A 453 -6.12 -29.52 5.46
C GLY A 453 -6.34 -28.00 5.40
N LEU A 454 -5.61 -27.20 6.20
CA LEU A 454 -5.74 -25.74 6.20
C LEU A 454 -4.48 -25.07 5.63
N TYR A 455 -4.70 -24.19 4.64
CA TYR A 455 -3.67 -23.39 3.99
C TYR A 455 -4.07 -21.92 3.97
N ALA A 456 -3.10 -21.02 3.93
CA ALA A 456 -3.37 -19.59 3.81
C ALA A 456 -2.36 -18.88 2.90
N ALA A 457 -2.85 -17.95 2.07
CA ALA A 457 -2.00 -17.20 1.14
C ALA A 457 -2.42 -15.73 1.03
N GLY A 458 -1.48 -14.88 0.66
CA GLY A 458 -1.69 -13.44 0.56
C GLY A 458 -1.71 -12.75 1.92
N GLU A 459 -2.42 -11.64 2.00
CA GLU A 459 -2.41 -10.76 3.17
C GLU A 459 -2.91 -11.43 4.46
N VAL A 460 -3.84 -12.40 4.37
CA VAL A 460 -4.34 -13.16 5.52
C VAL A 460 -3.24 -13.96 6.24
N ALA A 461 -2.15 -14.30 5.53
CA ALA A 461 -0.94 -14.93 6.07
C ALA A 461 0.23 -13.94 6.21
N GLY A 462 -0.05 -12.63 6.37
CA GLY A 462 0.99 -11.60 6.39
C GLY A 462 1.90 -11.65 5.15
N PHE A 463 1.36 -12.03 4.00
CA PHE A 463 2.02 -12.28 2.72
C PHE A 463 3.01 -13.46 2.71
N GLY A 464 3.05 -14.23 3.81
CA GLY A 464 3.85 -15.43 4.03
C GLY A 464 4.35 -15.51 5.47
N GLY A 465 4.18 -16.68 6.10
CA GLY A 465 4.69 -16.99 7.44
C GLY A 465 4.04 -16.24 8.59
N GLY A 466 2.96 -15.47 8.34
CA GLY A 466 2.38 -14.59 9.35
C GLY A 466 3.16 -13.29 9.54
N GLY A 467 3.96 -12.83 8.54
CA GLY A 467 4.65 -11.55 8.69
C GLY A 467 5.95 -11.37 7.94
N VAL A 468 6.03 -11.79 6.69
CA VAL A 468 7.25 -11.76 5.87
C VAL A 468 7.90 -10.37 5.76
N HIS A 469 7.13 -9.30 5.90
CA HIS A 469 7.63 -7.93 5.83
C HIS A 469 8.14 -7.37 7.17
N GLY A 470 7.98 -8.10 8.27
CA GLY A 470 8.32 -7.58 9.60
C GLY A 470 7.57 -6.27 9.89
N TYR A 471 8.29 -5.22 10.25
CA TYR A 471 7.73 -3.90 10.57
C TYR A 471 7.63 -2.96 9.36
N ASN A 472 8.54 -3.09 8.39
CA ASN A 472 8.61 -2.17 7.26
C ASN A 472 8.66 -2.95 5.95
N ALA A 473 7.68 -2.72 5.09
CA ALA A 473 7.62 -3.34 3.79
C ALA A 473 8.46 -2.59 2.76
N LEU A 474 9.07 -3.34 1.85
CA LEU A 474 9.59 -2.81 0.60
C LEU A 474 8.45 -2.72 -0.41
N GLU A 475 8.15 -1.54 -0.91
CA GLU A 475 7.02 -1.34 -1.84
C GLU A 475 7.20 -2.15 -3.14
N GLY A 476 6.08 -2.68 -3.64
CA GLY A 476 6.05 -3.61 -4.77
C GLY A 476 6.14 -5.08 -4.38
N THR A 477 6.31 -5.39 -3.09
CA THR A 477 6.44 -6.75 -2.59
C THR A 477 5.12 -7.39 -2.14
N PHE A 478 4.07 -6.60 -1.89
CA PHE A 478 2.75 -7.10 -1.47
C PHE A 478 2.09 -8.00 -2.52
N LEU A 479 1.90 -7.49 -3.75
CA LEU A 479 1.38 -8.32 -4.85
C LEU A 479 2.32 -9.49 -5.16
N GLY A 480 3.62 -9.27 -5.06
CA GLY A 480 4.61 -10.32 -5.18
C GLY A 480 4.44 -11.42 -4.13
N GLY A 481 4.19 -11.05 -2.86
CA GLY A 481 3.91 -11.98 -1.77
C GLY A 481 2.62 -12.76 -1.97
N CYS A 482 1.54 -12.10 -2.45
CA CYS A 482 0.30 -12.79 -2.81
C CYS A 482 0.54 -13.84 -3.91
N ILE A 483 1.28 -13.49 -4.96
CA ILE A 483 1.60 -14.41 -6.07
C ILE A 483 2.45 -15.58 -5.57
N PHE A 484 3.46 -15.30 -4.77
CA PHE A 484 4.39 -16.32 -4.28
C PHE A 484 3.73 -17.29 -3.30
N SER A 485 3.02 -16.79 -2.29
CA SER A 485 2.32 -17.61 -1.31
C SER A 485 1.14 -18.38 -1.92
N GLY A 486 0.39 -17.76 -2.85
CA GLY A 486 -0.66 -18.44 -3.61
C GLY A 486 -0.12 -19.59 -4.47
N ARG A 487 1.05 -19.39 -5.10
CA ARG A 487 1.74 -20.45 -5.87
C ARG A 487 2.21 -21.57 -4.95
N ALA A 488 2.70 -21.26 -3.75
CA ALA A 488 3.13 -22.25 -2.76
C ALA A 488 1.93 -23.10 -2.29
N ALA A 489 0.83 -22.45 -1.86
CA ALA A 489 -0.38 -23.12 -1.43
C ALA A 489 -0.97 -24.03 -2.51
N GLY A 490 -1.10 -23.53 -3.74
CA GLY A 490 -1.64 -24.31 -4.86
C GLY A 490 -0.80 -25.53 -5.19
N ARG A 491 0.53 -25.41 -5.14
CA ARG A 491 1.46 -26.55 -5.34
C ARG A 491 1.42 -27.57 -4.21
N ALA A 492 1.28 -27.10 -2.96
CA ALA A 492 1.19 -27.98 -1.81
C ALA A 492 -0.07 -28.84 -1.87
N VAL A 493 -1.23 -28.21 -2.08
CA VAL A 493 -2.51 -28.92 -2.20
C VAL A 493 -2.53 -29.89 -3.39
N ALA A 494 -1.87 -29.54 -4.50
CA ALA A 494 -1.81 -30.42 -5.67
C ALA A 494 -0.91 -31.67 -5.49
N ARG A 495 -0.02 -31.66 -4.48
CA ARG A 495 0.82 -32.83 -4.14
C ARG A 495 0.12 -33.81 -3.22
N GLY A 496 -0.99 -33.43 -2.62
CA GLY A 496 -1.84 -34.26 -1.79
C GLY A 496 -1.58 -34.26 -0.37
#